data_a7bd0f8e917d04899a26a62f5ac14ca6
#
_entry.id   a7bd0f8e917d04899a26a62f5ac14ca6
#
_cell.length_a   1.000
_cell.length_b   1.000
_cell.length_c   1.000
_cell.angle_alpha   90.00
_cell.angle_beta   90.00
_cell.angle_gamma   90.00
#
_symmetry.space_group_name_H-M   'P 1'
#
loop_
_entity.id
_entity.type
_entity.pdbx_description
1 polymer ?
#
loop_
_entity_poly.entity_id
_entity_poly.type
_entity_poly.pdbx_seq_one_letter_code
_entity_poly.pdbx_strand_id
1 'polypeptide(L)'
;MTKNAITWIREDFRIEHNPALTYATQNHENVIALYVYNKADFDNKREAQKWWVSKSLETFKSELSKYKINLQILEGDELEIFSKIKKKDDVSIYWNKIYEPDIITKGKKIRDVFIKNDIKFKYFKGNILNEFQEVTKNDGTPF
;
A
#
# COMPACT_ATOMS: atom_id res chain seq x y z
N MET A 1 4.52 6.60 -18.03
CA MET A 1 3.99 5.89 -16.86
C MET A 1 4.29 4.40 -17.01
N THR A 2 4.60 3.72 -15.93
CA THR A 2 4.95 2.32 -16.00
C THR A 2 3.73 1.47 -16.34
N LYS A 3 3.99 0.28 -16.90
CA LYS A 3 2.92 -0.64 -17.28
C LYS A 3 2.34 -1.37 -16.06
N ASN A 4 3.19 -1.65 -15.08
CA ASN A 4 2.83 -2.42 -13.90
C ASN A 4 2.75 -1.53 -12.67
N ALA A 5 1.87 -1.87 -11.75
CA ALA A 5 1.74 -1.17 -10.48
C ALA A 5 1.59 -2.16 -9.33
N ILE A 6 2.17 -1.80 -8.20
CA ILE A 6 1.96 -2.51 -6.95
C ILE A 6 1.24 -1.56 -6.01
N THR A 7 0.10 -2.00 -5.50
CA THR A 7 -0.59 -1.29 -4.42
C THR A 7 -0.21 -1.97 -3.12
N TRP A 8 0.51 -1.24 -2.27
CA TRP A 8 0.96 -1.76 -1.00
C TRP A 8 -0.17 -1.62 0.01
N ILE A 9 -0.70 -2.77 0.43
CA ILE A 9 -1.82 -2.86 1.36
C ILE A 9 -1.27 -3.07 2.76
N ARG A 10 -1.80 -2.34 3.71
CA ARG A 10 -1.44 -2.54 5.12
C ARG A 10 -2.63 -3.12 5.88
N GLU A 11 -3.53 -2.29 6.35
CA GLU A 11 -4.76 -2.77 6.99
C GLU A 11 -6.00 -2.20 6.32
N ASP A 12 -5.81 -1.61 5.15
CA ASP A 12 -6.87 -1.04 4.32
C ASP A 12 -7.42 -2.11 3.35
N PHE A 13 -7.98 -3.16 3.91
CA PHE A 13 -8.48 -4.31 3.15
C PHE A 13 -9.83 -3.99 2.53
N ARG A 14 -9.85 -3.03 1.62
CA ARG A 14 -11.08 -2.62 0.95
C ARG A 14 -10.78 -2.14 -0.46
N ILE A 15 -11.76 -2.29 -1.33
CA ILE A 15 -11.66 -1.77 -2.70
C ILE A 15 -12.23 -0.35 -2.74
N GLU A 16 -13.39 -0.16 -2.12
CA GLU A 16 -14.01 1.16 -2.06
C GLU A 16 -13.28 2.08 -1.11
N HIS A 17 -13.24 3.37 -1.44
CA HIS A 17 -12.55 4.37 -0.64
C HIS A 17 -11.09 4.02 -0.40
N ASN A 18 -10.47 3.47 -1.45
CA ASN A 18 -9.04 3.12 -1.43
C ASN A 18 -8.35 3.88 -2.56
N PRO A 19 -7.89 5.11 -2.29
CA PRO A 19 -7.31 5.96 -3.34
C PRO A 19 -6.13 5.34 -4.05
N ALA A 20 -5.24 4.67 -3.33
CA ALA A 20 -4.07 4.05 -3.94
C ALA A 20 -4.46 2.98 -4.96
N LEU A 21 -5.39 2.12 -4.58
CA LEU A 21 -5.85 1.06 -5.46
C LEU A 21 -6.59 1.63 -6.67
N THR A 22 -7.45 2.61 -6.45
CA THR A 22 -8.20 3.26 -7.52
C THR A 22 -7.26 3.92 -8.51
N TYR A 23 -6.27 4.66 -8.02
CA TYR A 23 -5.31 5.32 -8.89
C TYR A 23 -4.52 4.29 -9.71
N ALA A 24 -4.09 3.21 -9.08
CA ALA A 24 -3.33 2.18 -9.76
C ALA A 24 -4.13 1.55 -10.91
N THR A 25 -5.39 1.20 -10.65
CA THR A 25 -6.22 0.56 -11.66
C THR A 25 -6.58 1.48 -12.81
N GLN A 26 -6.66 2.79 -12.56
CA GLN A 26 -6.97 3.76 -13.60
C GLN A 26 -5.79 4.10 -14.48
N ASN A 27 -4.57 3.89 -14.01
CA ASN A 27 -3.37 4.38 -14.70
C ASN A 27 -2.41 3.28 -15.16
N HIS A 28 -2.69 2.02 -14.88
CA HIS A 28 -1.79 0.92 -15.23
C HIS A 28 -2.58 -0.27 -15.77
N GLU A 29 -1.93 -1.03 -16.65
CA GLU A 29 -2.54 -2.22 -17.21
C GLU A 29 -2.55 -3.38 -16.24
N ASN A 30 -1.46 -3.55 -15.49
CA ASN A 30 -1.30 -4.67 -14.56
C ASN A 30 -1.16 -4.13 -13.15
N VAL A 31 -2.02 -4.57 -12.26
CA VAL A 31 -2.01 -4.15 -10.87
C VAL A 31 -1.95 -5.38 -9.96
N ILE A 32 -1.05 -5.32 -8.99
CA ILE A 32 -0.93 -6.35 -7.96
C ILE A 32 -1.11 -5.66 -6.61
N ALA A 33 -1.92 -6.24 -5.74
CA ALA A 33 -2.01 -5.80 -4.36
C ALA A 33 -1.00 -6.61 -3.55
N LEU A 34 -0.19 -5.93 -2.76
CA LEU A 34 0.86 -6.57 -1.97
C LEU A 34 0.65 -6.33 -0.49
N TYR A 35 0.57 -7.40 0.29
CA TYR A 35 0.52 -7.34 1.74
C TYR A 35 1.78 -8.00 2.30
N VAL A 36 2.55 -7.23 3.07
CA VAL A 36 3.77 -7.73 3.69
C VAL A 36 3.54 -7.81 5.20
N TYR A 37 3.88 -8.93 5.80
CA TYR A 37 3.75 -9.09 7.24
C TYR A 37 5.05 -9.61 7.85
N ASN A 38 5.30 -9.18 9.08
CA ASN A 38 6.39 -9.71 9.89
C ASN A 38 5.81 -10.80 10.77
N LYS A 39 6.41 -12.00 10.70
CA LYS A 39 5.88 -13.15 11.42
C LYS A 39 5.86 -12.93 12.94
N ALA A 40 6.92 -12.34 13.48
CA ALA A 40 6.99 -12.09 14.91
C ALA A 40 5.89 -11.12 15.36
N ASP A 41 5.67 -10.06 14.59
CA ASP A 41 4.60 -9.11 14.90
C ASP A 41 3.23 -9.75 14.80
N PHE A 42 3.04 -10.61 13.80
CA PHE A 42 1.77 -11.31 13.62
C PHE A 42 1.54 -12.29 14.77
N ASP A 43 2.56 -13.06 15.15
CA ASP A 43 2.45 -14.05 16.23
C ASP A 43 2.18 -13.40 17.58
N ASN A 44 2.59 -12.15 17.76
CA ASN A 44 2.35 -11.39 18.99
C ASN A 44 0.96 -10.77 19.05
N LYS A 45 0.20 -10.82 17.97
CA LYS A 45 -1.17 -10.32 17.99
C LYS A 45 -2.07 -11.21 18.82
N ARG A 46 -3.14 -10.62 19.36
CA ARG A 46 -4.17 -11.38 20.04
C ARG A 46 -4.90 -12.29 19.05
N GLU A 47 -5.44 -13.39 19.53
CA GLU A 47 -6.13 -14.35 18.67
C GLU A 47 -7.26 -13.69 17.85
N ALA A 48 -8.02 -12.79 18.46
CA ALA A 48 -9.08 -12.08 17.74
C ALA A 48 -8.52 -11.23 16.62
N GLN A 49 -7.36 -10.59 16.83
CA GLN A 49 -6.72 -9.78 15.79
C GLN A 49 -6.18 -10.64 14.65
N LYS A 50 -5.59 -11.78 14.98
CA LYS A 50 -5.13 -12.73 13.95
C LYS A 50 -6.27 -13.21 13.11
N TRP A 51 -7.37 -13.56 13.74
CA TRP A 51 -8.56 -14.02 13.04
C TRP A 51 -9.09 -12.93 12.11
N TRP A 52 -9.17 -11.71 12.63
CA TRP A 52 -9.65 -10.55 11.84
C TRP A 52 -8.79 -10.30 10.60
N VAL A 53 -7.45 -10.29 10.77
CA VAL A 53 -6.53 -10.08 9.66
C VAL A 53 -6.67 -11.18 8.62
N SER A 54 -6.68 -12.43 9.06
CA SER A 54 -6.79 -13.58 8.15
C SER A 54 -8.11 -13.55 7.39
N LYS A 55 -9.20 -13.26 8.08
CA LYS A 55 -10.52 -13.19 7.45
C LYS A 55 -10.63 -12.01 6.50
N SER A 56 -10.07 -10.87 6.87
CA SER A 56 -10.06 -9.68 6.03
C SER A 56 -9.26 -9.90 4.76
N LEU A 57 -8.11 -10.56 4.86
CA LEU A 57 -7.29 -10.89 3.70
C LEU A 57 -8.01 -11.84 2.75
N GLU A 58 -8.67 -12.85 3.30
CA GLU A 58 -9.42 -13.80 2.49
C GLU A 58 -10.55 -13.12 1.72
N THR A 59 -11.31 -12.29 2.41
CA THR A 59 -12.41 -11.55 1.78
C THR A 59 -11.88 -10.57 0.74
N PHE A 60 -10.81 -9.84 1.07
CA PHE A 60 -10.21 -8.88 0.16
C PHE A 60 -9.68 -9.55 -1.09
N LYS A 61 -9.01 -10.68 -0.93
CA LYS A 61 -8.50 -11.46 -2.06
C LYS A 61 -9.62 -11.88 -3.00
N SER A 62 -10.74 -12.34 -2.44
CA SER A 62 -11.90 -12.72 -3.22
C SER A 62 -12.49 -11.55 -3.98
N GLU A 63 -12.60 -10.39 -3.33
CA GLU A 63 -13.11 -9.19 -3.99
C GLU A 63 -12.19 -8.69 -5.08
N LEU A 64 -10.88 -8.70 -4.84
CA LEU A 64 -9.89 -8.26 -5.84
C LEU A 64 -9.93 -9.14 -7.07
N SER A 65 -10.16 -10.43 -6.91
CA SER A 65 -10.19 -11.35 -8.05
C SER A 65 -11.29 -11.01 -9.05
N LYS A 66 -12.37 -10.40 -8.60
CA LYS A 66 -13.44 -9.94 -9.48
C LYS A 66 -12.97 -8.85 -10.44
N TYR A 67 -11.92 -8.14 -10.08
CA TYR A 67 -11.32 -7.09 -10.92
C TYR A 67 -10.01 -7.53 -11.54
N LYS A 68 -9.71 -8.83 -11.49
CA LYS A 68 -8.49 -9.43 -12.02
C LYS A 68 -7.23 -8.88 -11.39
N ILE A 69 -7.29 -8.55 -10.11
CA ILE A 69 -6.17 -8.09 -9.32
C ILE A 69 -5.72 -9.22 -8.41
N ASN A 70 -4.45 -9.60 -8.47
CA ASN A 70 -3.88 -10.61 -7.59
C ASN A 70 -3.45 -9.98 -6.27
N LEU A 71 -3.72 -10.68 -5.18
CA LEU A 71 -3.20 -10.32 -3.87
C LEU A 71 -2.00 -11.20 -3.58
N GLN A 72 -0.84 -10.57 -3.41
CA GLN A 72 0.39 -11.25 -3.01
C GLN A 72 0.60 -11.02 -1.51
N ILE A 73 0.84 -12.10 -0.78
CA ILE A 73 1.09 -12.02 0.65
C ILE A 73 2.51 -12.52 0.88
N LEU A 74 3.36 -11.63 1.40
CA LEU A 74 4.77 -11.93 1.62
C LEU A 74 5.13 -11.78 3.09
N GLU A 75 5.95 -12.71 3.60
CA GLU A 75 6.54 -12.60 4.92
C GLU A 75 7.88 -11.91 4.80
N GLY A 76 8.15 -10.98 5.70
CA GLY A 76 9.44 -10.32 5.74
C GLY A 76 9.38 -8.88 6.20
N ASP A 77 10.46 -8.17 5.95
CA ASP A 77 10.54 -6.76 6.23
C ASP A 77 10.23 -5.96 4.97
N GLU A 78 9.33 -5.02 5.10
CA GLU A 78 8.88 -4.20 3.97
C GLU A 78 10.03 -3.44 3.31
N LEU A 79 10.91 -2.86 4.12
CA LEU A 79 12.05 -2.12 3.60
C LEU A 79 12.96 -3.02 2.78
N GLU A 80 13.22 -4.21 3.27
CA GLU A 80 14.05 -5.18 2.56
C GLU A 80 13.42 -5.62 1.25
N ILE A 81 12.12 -5.91 1.28
CA ILE A 81 11.39 -6.35 0.09
C ILE A 81 11.39 -5.25 -0.96
N PHE A 82 11.07 -4.03 -0.57
CA PHE A 82 11.01 -2.92 -1.52
C PHE A 82 12.39 -2.51 -2.04
N SER A 83 13.45 -2.74 -1.26
CA SER A 83 14.80 -2.43 -1.71
C SER A 83 15.28 -3.30 -2.87
N LYS A 84 14.62 -4.43 -3.08
CA LYS A 84 14.96 -5.35 -4.18
C LYS A 84 14.35 -4.93 -5.52
N ILE A 85 13.41 -4.01 -5.50
CA ILE A 85 12.79 -3.52 -6.72
C ILE A 85 13.74 -2.57 -7.43
N LYS A 86 13.93 -2.78 -8.72
CA LYS A 86 14.84 -1.98 -9.55
C LYS A 86 14.07 -1.28 -10.66
N LYS A 87 14.66 -0.24 -11.20
CA LYS A 87 14.05 0.52 -12.29
C LYS A 87 13.67 -0.36 -13.48
N LYS A 88 14.47 -1.37 -13.76
CA LYS A 88 14.22 -2.30 -14.87
C LYS A 88 12.92 -3.11 -14.72
N ASP A 89 12.39 -3.19 -13.52
CA ASP A 89 11.17 -3.95 -13.27
C ASP A 89 9.92 -3.25 -13.79
N ASP A 90 10.06 -1.97 -14.18
CA ASP A 90 9.00 -1.16 -14.75
C ASP A 90 7.74 -1.18 -13.90
N VAL A 91 7.89 -0.80 -12.63
CA VAL A 91 6.83 -0.86 -11.63
C VAL A 91 6.70 0.49 -10.94
N SER A 92 5.47 0.89 -10.69
CA SER A 92 5.16 2.01 -9.81
C SER A 92 4.49 1.49 -8.54
N ILE A 93 4.77 2.13 -7.43
CA ILE A 93 4.29 1.69 -6.12
C ILE A 93 3.33 2.73 -5.55
N TYR A 94 2.19 2.28 -5.08
CA TYR A 94 1.17 3.16 -4.50
C TYR A 94 0.71 2.62 -3.15
N TRP A 95 0.45 3.52 -2.21
CA TRP A 95 -0.11 3.12 -0.93
C TRP A 95 -0.91 4.25 -0.30
N ASN A 96 -1.72 3.87 0.68
CA ASN A 96 -2.46 4.84 1.48
C ASN A 96 -1.69 5.08 2.77
N LYS A 97 -1.47 6.34 3.11
CA LYS A 97 -0.66 6.72 4.26
C LYS A 97 -1.36 6.38 5.57
N ILE A 98 -0.60 5.82 6.50
CA ILE A 98 -1.06 5.53 7.85
C ILE A 98 -0.34 6.49 8.80
N TYR A 99 -1.06 7.00 9.78
CA TYR A 99 -0.58 8.11 10.61
C TYR A 99 -0.04 7.69 11.98
N GLU A 100 0.33 6.44 12.17
CA GLU A 100 1.01 6.01 13.37
C GLU A 100 2.50 6.37 13.28
N PRO A 101 3.12 6.90 14.38
CA PRO A 101 4.50 7.39 14.31
C PRO A 101 5.51 6.38 13.77
N ASP A 102 5.45 5.13 14.21
CA ASP A 102 6.39 4.11 13.75
C ASP A 102 6.23 3.82 12.25
N ILE A 103 5.00 3.83 11.78
CA ILE A 103 4.69 3.58 10.38
C ILE A 103 5.12 4.77 9.52
N ILE A 104 4.99 5.98 10.04
CA ILE A 104 5.43 7.18 9.34
C ILE A 104 6.95 7.14 9.14
N THR A 105 7.71 6.77 10.16
CA THR A 105 9.16 6.65 10.07
C THR A 105 9.57 5.59 9.06
N LYS A 106 8.95 4.42 9.11
CA LYS A 106 9.23 3.35 8.17
C LYS A 106 8.88 3.77 6.74
N GLY A 107 7.75 4.45 6.56
CA GLY A 107 7.34 4.95 5.27
C GLY A 107 8.34 5.91 4.66
N LYS A 108 8.95 6.76 5.49
CA LYS A 108 9.97 7.69 5.04
C LYS A 108 11.21 6.95 4.53
N LYS A 109 11.66 5.92 5.25
CA LYS A 109 12.79 5.09 4.82
C LYS A 109 12.51 4.40 3.50
N ILE A 110 11.30 3.90 3.33
CA ILE A 110 10.90 3.23 2.09
C ILE A 110 10.89 4.21 0.93
N ARG A 111 10.38 5.41 1.14
CA ARG A 111 10.42 6.44 0.09
C ARG A 111 11.84 6.78 -0.32
N ASP A 112 12.76 6.87 0.65
CA ASP A 112 14.16 7.15 0.35
C ASP A 112 14.76 6.04 -0.52
N VAL A 113 14.41 4.79 -0.26
CA VAL A 113 14.87 3.66 -1.08
C VAL A 113 14.33 3.77 -2.51
N PHE A 114 13.05 4.12 -2.67
CA PHE A 114 12.47 4.28 -4.00
C PHE A 114 13.14 5.42 -4.75
N ILE A 115 13.42 6.52 -4.09
CA ILE A 115 14.11 7.65 -4.72
C ILE A 115 15.50 7.23 -5.15
N LYS A 116 16.23 6.52 -4.30
CA LYS A 116 17.57 6.05 -4.61
C LYS A 116 17.59 5.10 -5.80
N ASN A 117 16.59 4.24 -5.91
CA ASN A 117 16.50 3.25 -6.98
C ASN A 117 15.73 3.76 -8.21
N ASP A 118 15.32 5.02 -8.19
CA ASP A 118 14.57 5.65 -9.28
C ASP A 118 13.27 4.91 -9.58
N ILE A 119 12.57 4.51 -8.52
CA ILE A 119 11.27 3.86 -8.61
C ILE A 119 10.18 4.92 -8.44
N LYS A 120 9.20 4.91 -9.31
CA LYS A 120 8.07 5.84 -9.22
C LYS A 120 7.11 5.37 -8.15
N PHE A 121 6.67 6.29 -7.31
CA PHE A 121 5.74 5.98 -6.25
C PHE A 121 4.82 7.16 -5.97
N LYS A 122 3.70 6.87 -5.33
CA LYS A 122 2.78 7.89 -4.86
C LYS A 122 2.04 7.34 -3.65
N TYR A 123 1.84 8.18 -2.65
CA TYR A 123 1.05 7.79 -1.50
C TYR A 123 -0.11 8.76 -1.32
N PHE A 124 -1.19 8.27 -0.75
CA PHE A 124 -2.43 9.00 -0.60
C PHE A 124 -2.80 9.07 0.87
N LYS A 125 -3.47 10.13 1.24
CA LYS A 125 -4.02 10.25 2.57
C LYS A 125 -5.32 9.45 2.59
N GLY A 126 -5.27 8.28 3.21
CA GLY A 126 -6.41 7.36 3.19
C GLY A 126 -7.47 7.64 4.23
N ASN A 127 -7.25 8.62 5.08
CA ASN A 127 -8.20 8.97 6.13
C ASN A 127 -9.11 10.10 5.65
N ILE A 128 -10.41 9.96 5.91
CA ILE A 128 -11.40 10.94 5.47
C ILE A 128 -11.11 12.33 6.01
N LEU A 129 -10.66 12.41 7.26
CA LEU A 129 -10.33 13.71 7.86
C LEU A 129 -9.20 14.41 7.13
N ASN A 130 -8.26 13.63 6.62
CA ASN A 130 -7.13 14.18 5.88
C ASN A 130 -7.51 14.58 4.48
N GLU A 131 -8.43 13.87 3.87
CA GLU A 131 -8.99 14.28 2.58
C GLU A 131 -9.68 15.62 2.70
N PHE A 132 -10.36 15.83 3.80
CA PHE A 132 -10.97 17.13 4.09
C PHE A 132 -9.91 18.24 4.12
N GLN A 133 -8.76 17.97 4.73
CA GLN A 133 -7.67 18.94 4.76
C GLN A 133 -7.09 19.21 3.39
N GLU A 134 -7.05 18.22 2.54
CA GLU A 134 -6.53 18.37 1.18
C GLU A 134 -7.41 19.27 0.33
N VAL A 135 -8.70 19.18 0.52
CA VAL A 135 -9.65 20.01 -0.22
C VAL A 135 -9.40 21.49 0.03
N THR A 136 -8.84 21.82 1.19
CA THR A 136 -8.69 23.21 1.59
C THR A 136 -7.45 23.90 1.08
N LYS A 137 -6.52 23.18 0.43
CA LYS A 137 -5.32 23.81 -0.13
C LYS A 137 -5.02 23.32 -1.53
N ASN A 138 -5.06 24.24 -2.47
CA ASN A 138 -4.85 23.91 -3.86
C ASN A 138 -3.40 23.80 -4.25
N ASP A 139 -2.51 24.29 -3.42
CA ASP A 139 -1.09 24.24 -3.70
C ASP A 139 -0.45 22.92 -3.23
N GLY A 140 -1.27 21.96 -2.89
CA GLY A 140 -0.79 20.68 -2.41
C GLY A 140 -0.62 20.62 -0.91
N THR A 141 -0.82 21.72 -0.21
CA THR A 141 -0.80 21.74 1.23
C THR A 141 -2.23 21.75 1.76
N PRO A 142 -2.49 21.15 2.91
CA PRO A 142 -3.81 21.21 3.52
C PRO A 142 -4.13 22.65 3.91
N PHE A 143 -5.34 22.97 3.82
CA PHE A 143 -5.76 24.29 4.25
C PHE A 143 -5.74 24.42 5.74
#